data_a0d91f8efd8861e5bb7511406de46ec7
#
_entry.id   a0d91f8efd8861e5bb7511406de46ec7
#
_cell.length_a   1.000
_cell.length_b   1.000
_cell.length_c   1.000
_cell.angle_alpha   90.00
_cell.angle_beta   90.00
_cell.angle_gamma   90.00
#
_symmetry.space_group_name_H-M   'P 1'
#
loop_
_entity.id
_entity.type
_entity.pdbx_description
1 polymer ?
#
loop_
_entity_poly.entity_id
_entity_poly.type
_entity_poly.pdbx_seq_one_letter_code
_entity_poly.pdbx_strand_id
1 'polypeptide(L)'
;MDWTSIGKRIRKQREFLGYTREVFAEKLDVTPKFCSDIELGIKGMSVPTLCKISEILGLSTDYILFGACTEANEEPLIEMLKQCPKDKKAYLGEIIKLYLLAVK
;
A
#
# COMPACT_ATOMS: atom_id res chain seq x y z
N MET A 1 -7.26 12.85 12.93
CA MET A 1 -6.70 11.87 11.96
C MET A 1 -7.28 10.50 12.27
N ASP A 2 -7.82 9.85 11.26
CA ASP A 2 -8.45 8.53 11.45
C ASP A 2 -7.41 7.41 11.32
N TRP A 3 -6.71 7.16 12.41
CA TRP A 3 -5.64 6.17 12.43
C TRP A 3 -6.13 4.74 12.20
N THR A 4 -7.37 4.44 12.57
CA THR A 4 -7.96 3.12 12.34
C THR A 4 -8.11 2.84 10.85
N SER A 5 -8.65 3.78 10.10
CA SER A 5 -8.80 3.64 8.64
C SER A 5 -7.45 3.60 7.94
N ILE A 6 -6.52 4.42 8.39
CA ILE A 6 -5.14 4.42 7.87
C ILE A 6 -4.50 3.06 8.06
N GLY A 7 -4.62 2.50 9.27
CA GLY A 7 -4.08 1.19 9.57
C GLY A 7 -4.69 0.08 8.72
N LYS A 8 -5.99 0.15 8.47
CA LYS A 8 -6.68 -0.82 7.62
C LYS A 8 -6.17 -0.78 6.18
N ARG A 9 -5.92 0.40 5.64
CA ARG A 9 -5.39 0.54 4.28
C ARG A 9 -4.00 -0.04 4.19
N ILE A 10 -3.17 0.19 5.19
CA ILE A 10 -1.81 -0.35 5.26
C ILE A 10 -1.87 -1.87 5.32
N ARG A 11 -2.68 -2.42 6.22
CA ARG A 11 -2.81 -3.88 6.37
C ARG A 11 -3.30 -4.53 5.09
N LYS A 12 -4.31 -3.96 4.47
CA LYS A 12 -4.90 -4.51 3.26
C LYS A 12 -3.86 -4.61 2.14
N GLN A 13 -3.07 -3.57 1.95
CA GLN A 13 -2.03 -3.57 0.94
C GLN A 13 -0.90 -4.53 1.30
N ARG A 14 -0.52 -4.60 2.57
CA ARG A 14 0.48 -5.56 3.02
C ARG A 14 0.06 -6.99 2.69
N GLU A 15 -1.19 -7.33 3.02
CA GLU A 15 -1.72 -8.66 2.73
C GLU A 15 -1.82 -8.92 1.23
N PHE A 16 -2.23 -7.92 0.47
CA PHE A 16 -2.29 -8.01 -0.99
C PHE A 16 -0.93 -8.33 -1.61
N LEU A 17 0.14 -7.74 -1.07
CA LEU A 17 1.51 -7.99 -1.53
C LEU A 17 2.10 -9.29 -0.99
N GLY A 18 1.36 -9.99 -0.12
CA GLY A 18 1.83 -11.24 0.45
C GLY A 18 2.85 -11.10 1.56
N TYR A 19 2.99 -9.91 2.14
CA TYR A 19 3.93 -9.69 3.23
C TYR A 19 3.30 -10.08 4.56
N THR A 20 4.05 -10.86 5.36
CA THR A 20 3.69 -11.06 6.76
C THR A 20 4.05 -9.80 7.54
N ARG A 21 3.52 -9.67 8.77
CA ARG A 21 3.90 -8.55 9.64
C ARG A 21 5.40 -8.54 9.91
N GLU A 22 5.99 -9.72 10.09
CA GLU A 22 7.41 -9.87 10.33
C GLU A 22 8.24 -9.37 9.16
N VAL A 23 7.87 -9.75 7.94
CA VAL A 23 8.55 -9.29 6.73
C VAL A 23 8.39 -7.78 6.55
N PHE A 24 7.18 -7.28 6.75
CA PHE A 24 6.91 -5.86 6.62
C PHE A 24 7.69 -5.05 7.66
N ALA A 25 7.70 -5.54 8.91
CA ALA A 25 8.46 -4.90 9.99
C ALA A 25 9.95 -4.85 9.68
N GLU A 26 10.49 -5.93 9.12
CA GLU A 26 11.89 -5.99 8.72
C GLU A 26 12.19 -4.95 7.64
N LYS A 27 11.34 -4.86 6.63
CA LYS A 27 11.50 -3.87 5.55
C LYS A 27 11.41 -2.43 6.07
N LEU A 28 10.56 -2.22 7.06
CA LEU A 28 10.34 -0.91 7.66
C LEU A 28 11.35 -0.57 8.76
N ASP A 29 12.13 -1.56 9.16
CA ASP A 29 13.13 -1.45 10.24
C ASP A 29 12.48 -1.10 11.58
N VAL A 30 11.41 -1.80 11.91
CA VAL A 30 10.70 -1.67 13.19
C VAL A 30 10.32 -3.05 13.71
N THR A 31 9.78 -3.10 14.92
CA THR A 31 9.31 -4.36 15.49
C THR A 31 7.98 -4.79 14.91
N PRO A 32 7.68 -6.10 14.87
CA PRO A 32 6.34 -6.56 14.45
C PRO A 32 5.22 -5.98 15.31
N LYS A 33 5.47 -5.74 16.59
CA LYS A 33 4.50 -5.11 17.48
C LYS A 33 4.18 -3.69 17.03
N PHE A 34 5.20 -2.92 16.61
CA PHE A 34 5.00 -1.58 16.11
C PHE A 34 4.12 -1.59 14.85
N CYS A 35 4.39 -2.53 13.94
CA CYS A 35 3.55 -2.70 12.76
C CYS A 35 2.11 -3.05 13.12
N SER A 36 1.92 -3.94 14.08
CA SER A 36 0.59 -4.30 14.56
C SER A 36 -0.14 -3.08 15.13
N ASP A 37 0.54 -2.28 15.93
CA ASP A 37 -0.04 -1.07 16.52
C ASP A 37 -0.46 -0.06 15.45
N ILE A 38 0.34 0.10 14.40
CA ILE A 38 0.00 0.98 13.27
C ILE A 38 -1.24 0.43 12.55
N GLU A 39 -1.27 -0.85 12.25
CA GLU A 39 -2.38 -1.46 11.51
C GLU A 39 -3.69 -1.44 12.30
N LEU A 40 -3.62 -1.50 13.61
CA LEU A 40 -4.80 -1.42 14.48
C LEU A 40 -5.22 0.02 14.79
N GLY A 41 -4.42 1.00 14.39
CA GLY A 41 -4.71 2.39 14.65
C GLY A 41 -4.45 2.82 16.09
N ILE A 42 -3.72 2.01 16.86
CA ILE A 42 -3.36 2.31 18.24
C ILE A 42 -2.32 3.41 18.30
N LYS A 43 -1.40 3.43 17.33
CA LYS A 43 -0.34 4.44 17.24
C LYS A 43 -0.40 5.12 15.89
N GLY A 44 -0.10 6.42 15.90
CA GLY A 44 0.20 7.15 14.69
C GLY A 44 1.63 6.87 14.23
N MET A 45 2.04 7.57 13.20
CA MET A 45 3.38 7.42 12.65
C MET A 45 3.97 8.76 12.30
N SER A 46 5.29 8.85 12.32
CA SER A 46 6.00 10.03 11.88
C SER A 46 5.97 10.14 10.36
N VAL A 47 6.26 11.32 9.84
CA VAL A 47 6.34 11.53 8.39
C VAL A 47 7.40 10.62 7.76
N PRO A 48 8.61 10.47 8.31
CA PRO A 48 9.58 9.53 7.74
C PRO A 48 9.06 8.10 7.68
N THR A 49 8.35 7.63 8.71
CA THR A 49 7.77 6.29 8.71
C THR A 49 6.69 6.17 7.63
N LEU A 50 5.84 7.17 7.50
CA LEU A 50 4.82 7.20 6.46
C LEU A 50 5.45 7.10 5.06
N CYS A 51 6.53 7.83 4.82
CA CYS A 51 7.22 7.79 3.53
C CYS A 51 7.79 6.41 3.24
N LYS A 52 8.37 5.75 4.25
CA LYS A 52 8.88 4.39 4.09
C LYS A 52 7.77 3.39 3.77
N ILE A 53 6.64 3.50 4.48
CA ILE A 53 5.48 2.65 4.24
C ILE A 53 4.98 2.84 2.81
N SER A 54 4.88 4.08 2.38
CA SER A 54 4.47 4.43 1.02
C SER A 54 5.36 3.73 -0.02
N GLU A 55 6.67 3.80 0.17
CA GLU A 55 7.62 3.16 -0.74
C GLU A 55 7.51 1.64 -0.74
N ILE A 56 7.44 1.04 0.45
CA ILE A 56 7.40 -0.42 0.59
C ILE A 56 6.12 -0.99 -0.01
N LEU A 57 4.99 -0.33 0.24
CA LEU A 57 3.68 -0.83 -0.20
C LEU A 57 3.29 -0.35 -1.60
N GLY A 58 4.01 0.61 -2.16
CA GLY A 58 3.67 1.16 -3.46
C GLY A 58 2.38 1.97 -3.46
N LEU A 59 2.04 2.60 -2.34
CA LEU A 59 0.86 3.45 -2.20
C LEU A 59 1.29 4.90 -2.05
N SER A 60 0.48 5.84 -2.55
CA SER A 60 0.73 7.25 -2.28
C SER A 60 0.45 7.57 -0.82
N THR A 61 1.15 8.56 -0.28
CA THR A 61 0.91 9.03 1.08
C THR A 61 -0.50 9.58 1.21
N ASP A 62 -1.02 10.24 0.18
CA ASP A 62 -2.38 10.76 0.19
C ASP A 62 -3.41 9.65 0.31
N TYR A 63 -3.23 8.56 -0.42
CA TYR A 63 -4.12 7.41 -0.31
C TYR A 63 -4.06 6.79 1.09
N ILE A 64 -2.86 6.64 1.63
CA ILE A 64 -2.71 6.07 2.98
C ILE A 64 -3.45 6.92 4.00
N LEU A 65 -3.29 8.24 3.95
CA LEU A 65 -3.84 9.15 4.94
C LEU A 65 -5.34 9.40 4.78
N PHE A 66 -5.80 9.57 3.55
CA PHE A 66 -7.15 10.04 3.28
C PHE A 66 -8.03 9.03 2.55
N GLY A 67 -7.43 7.99 2.02
CA GLY A 67 -8.15 6.99 1.25
C GLY A 67 -8.50 7.50 -0.14
N ALA A 68 -9.26 6.67 -0.87
CA ALA A 68 -9.75 7.06 -2.17
C ALA A 68 -10.78 8.16 -1.98
N CYS A 69 -10.54 9.32 -2.56
CA CYS A 69 -11.45 10.44 -2.48
C CYS A 69 -12.47 10.35 -3.60
N THR A 70 -13.73 10.16 -3.23
CA THR A 70 -14.85 10.27 -4.16
C THR A 70 -14.73 9.33 -5.36
N GLU A 71 -14.87 9.85 -6.56
CA GLU A 71 -14.74 9.10 -7.80
C GLU A 71 -13.29 8.69 -8.08
N ALA A 72 -12.40 9.00 -7.19
CA ALA A 72 -10.97 8.74 -7.36
C ALA A 72 -10.55 7.36 -6.84
N ASN A 73 -11.44 6.40 -6.73
CA ASN A 73 -11.08 5.04 -6.34
C ASN A 73 -10.06 4.41 -7.29
N GLU A 74 -10.02 4.89 -8.53
CA GLU A 74 -9.10 4.43 -9.55
C GLU A 74 -7.80 5.21 -9.56
N GLU A 75 -7.75 6.35 -8.88
CA GLU A 75 -6.61 7.25 -8.96
C GLU A 75 -5.30 6.65 -8.48
N PRO A 76 -5.25 5.91 -7.34
CA PRO A 76 -4.01 5.25 -6.94
C PRO A 76 -3.52 4.25 -7.98
N LEU A 77 -4.43 3.52 -8.60
CA LEU A 77 -4.08 2.57 -9.65
C LEU A 77 -3.55 3.31 -10.88
N ILE A 78 -4.21 4.39 -11.26
CA ILE A 78 -3.78 5.20 -12.41
C ILE A 78 -2.39 5.78 -12.16
N GLU A 79 -2.13 6.27 -10.95
CA GLU A 79 -0.81 6.80 -10.60
C GLU A 79 0.27 5.72 -10.68
N MET A 80 -0.03 4.53 -10.20
CA MET A 80 0.90 3.40 -10.32
C MET A 80 1.18 3.06 -11.78
N LEU A 81 0.14 3.07 -12.61
CA LEU A 81 0.28 2.79 -14.04
C LEU A 81 1.11 3.86 -14.75
N LYS A 82 0.97 5.12 -14.36
CA LYS A 82 1.74 6.22 -14.93
C LYS A 82 3.23 6.12 -14.63
N GLN A 83 3.59 5.52 -13.52
CA GLN A 83 4.99 5.32 -13.13
C GLN A 83 5.68 4.24 -13.95
N CYS A 84 4.92 3.42 -14.64
CA CYS A 84 5.48 2.36 -15.46
C CYS A 84 6.10 2.94 -16.73
N PRO A 85 7.37 2.59 -17.06
CA PRO A 85 7.98 3.02 -18.32
C PRO A 85 7.13 2.60 -19.52
N LYS A 86 7.07 3.45 -20.54
CA LYS A 86 6.24 3.19 -21.72
C LYS A 86 6.58 1.88 -22.42
N ASP A 87 7.85 1.53 -22.48
CA ASP A 87 8.32 0.30 -23.12
C ASP A 87 7.97 -0.96 -22.32
N LYS A 88 7.56 -0.80 -21.05
CA LYS A 88 7.23 -1.93 -20.17
C LYS A 88 5.73 -2.02 -19.84
N LYS A 89 4.93 -1.13 -20.38
CA LYS A 89 3.48 -1.16 -20.13
C LYS A 89 2.81 -2.44 -20.63
N ALA A 90 3.32 -3.02 -21.69
CA ALA A 90 2.78 -4.27 -22.22
C ALA A 90 2.97 -5.40 -21.21
N TYR A 91 4.13 -5.48 -20.54
CA TYR A 91 4.37 -6.47 -19.49
C TYR A 91 3.45 -6.26 -18.30
N LEU A 92 3.26 -5.00 -17.91
CA LEU A 92 2.34 -4.68 -16.82
C LEU A 92 0.92 -5.11 -17.16
N GLY A 93 0.48 -4.86 -18.39
CA GLY A 93 -0.84 -5.29 -18.87
C GLY A 93 -1.02 -6.79 -18.78
N GLU A 94 0.00 -7.56 -19.15
CA GLU A 94 -0.04 -9.02 -19.05
C GLU A 94 -0.15 -9.49 -17.60
N ILE A 95 0.60 -8.85 -16.69
CA ILE A 95 0.54 -9.18 -15.26
C ILE A 95 -0.86 -8.93 -14.72
N ILE A 96 -1.44 -7.77 -15.02
CA ILE A 96 -2.79 -7.43 -14.59
C ILE A 96 -3.81 -8.42 -15.14
N LYS A 97 -3.69 -8.78 -16.41
CA LYS A 97 -4.57 -9.72 -17.06
C LYS A 97 -4.52 -11.09 -16.38
N LEU A 98 -3.32 -11.59 -16.11
CA LEU A 98 -3.15 -12.86 -15.41
C LEU A 98 -3.74 -12.82 -14.01
N TYR A 99 -3.54 -11.72 -13.30
CA TYR A 99 -4.12 -11.54 -11.97
C TYR A 99 -5.65 -11.60 -12.02
N LEU A 100 -6.25 -10.87 -12.94
CA LEU A 100 -7.71 -10.84 -13.08
C LEU A 100 -8.29 -12.20 -13.41
N LEU A 101 -7.59 -12.99 -14.24
CA LEU A 101 -8.01 -14.35 -14.55
C LEU A 101 -7.90 -15.26 -13.33
N ALA A 102 -6.91 -15.05 -12.48
CA ALA A 102 -6.69 -15.88 -11.30
C ALA A 102 -7.74 -15.67 -10.22
N VAL A 103 -8.33 -14.47 -10.13
CA VAL A 103 -9.29 -14.12 -9.06
C VAL A 103 -10.75 -14.26 -9.49
N LYS A 104 -11.01 -14.72 -10.69
CA LYS A 104 -12.37 -14.96 -11.15
C LYS A 104 -12.96 -16.23 -10.56
#